data_1f8a20c1191c6549898b488e565b526a
#
_entry.id   1f8a20c1191c6549898b488e565b526a
#
_cell.length_a   1.000
_cell.length_b   1.000
_cell.length_c   1.000
_cell.angle_alpha   90.00
_cell.angle_beta   90.00
_cell.angle_gamma   90.00
#
_symmetry.space_group_name_H-M   'P 1'
#
loop_
_entity.id
_entity.type
_entity.pdbx_description
1 polymer ?
#
loop_
_entity_poly.entity_id
_entity_poly.type
_entity_poly.pdbx_seq_one_letter_code
_entity_poly.pdbx_strand_id
1 'polypeptide(L)'
;MLKEITPTVSAGSKIDHPNPLRAYLDSLHRTAVLNPRLALTAHGPDIADPGQRVDEIVRHHDKRKGIIKCILANGPKTCQEITSALFLDEISLLEKMIAFNECYAHLIDMEMEGSIRRIEEQQLVKFCLRDK
;
A
#
# COMPACT_ATOMS: atom_id res chain seq x y z
N MET A 1 -8.94 7.30 -21.11
CA MET A 1 -7.54 7.21 -20.64
C MET A 1 -7.61 6.56 -19.26
N LEU A 2 -7.41 5.26 -19.19
CA LEU A 2 -7.43 4.55 -17.92
C LEU A 2 -6.24 5.04 -17.10
N LYS A 3 -6.52 5.66 -15.96
CA LYS A 3 -5.51 5.93 -14.95
C LYS A 3 -4.79 4.63 -14.64
N GLU A 4 -3.47 4.67 -14.62
CA GLU A 4 -2.63 3.53 -14.32
C GLU A 4 -3.04 2.90 -12.98
N ILE A 5 -3.76 1.79 -13.07
CA ILE A 5 -4.21 1.07 -11.88
C ILE A 5 -3.03 0.26 -11.38
N THR A 6 -2.47 0.62 -10.23
CA THR A 6 -1.59 -0.28 -9.49
C THR A 6 -2.43 -1.44 -8.97
N PRO A 7 -1.93 -2.68 -9.02
CA PRO A 7 -2.63 -3.80 -8.44
C PRO A 7 -2.93 -3.54 -6.96
N THR A 8 -4.17 -3.84 -6.55
CA THR A 8 -4.56 -3.72 -5.15
C THR A 8 -3.87 -4.80 -4.35
N VAL A 9 -3.01 -4.40 -3.41
CA VAL A 9 -2.40 -5.31 -2.44
C VAL A 9 -3.28 -5.34 -1.20
N SER A 10 -3.90 -6.49 -0.94
CA SER A 10 -4.83 -6.67 0.18
C SER A 10 -4.19 -7.49 1.29
N ALA A 11 -4.34 -7.01 2.53
CA ALA A 11 -3.99 -7.74 3.74
C ALA A 11 -5.11 -8.68 4.22
N GLY A 12 -6.28 -8.65 3.59
CA GLY A 12 -7.48 -9.35 4.04
C GLY A 12 -7.60 -10.82 3.62
N SER A 13 -6.73 -11.32 2.73
CA SER A 13 -6.71 -12.74 2.38
C SER A 13 -5.81 -13.51 3.34
N LYS A 14 -6.25 -14.71 3.77
CA LYS A 14 -5.43 -15.68 4.52
C LYS A 14 -4.28 -16.25 3.67
N ILE A 15 -3.64 -15.42 2.85
CA ILE A 15 -2.46 -15.79 2.11
C ILE A 15 -1.31 -15.73 3.09
N ASP A 16 -0.47 -16.74 3.10
CA ASP A 16 0.62 -17.05 4.02
C ASP A 16 1.76 -16.01 4.10
N HIS A 17 1.50 -14.75 3.78
CA HIS A 17 2.49 -13.69 3.86
C HIS A 17 2.14 -12.69 4.97
N PRO A 18 2.98 -12.61 6.02
CA PRO A 18 2.76 -11.65 7.12
C PRO A 18 2.84 -10.18 6.66
N ASN A 19 3.47 -9.91 5.51
CA ASN A 19 3.58 -8.59 4.90
C ASN A 19 3.33 -8.68 3.38
N PRO A 20 2.07 -8.60 2.93
CA PRO A 20 1.73 -8.76 1.52
C PRO A 20 2.28 -7.63 0.64
N LEU A 21 2.36 -6.40 1.13
CA LEU A 21 2.93 -5.28 0.37
C LEU A 21 4.42 -5.49 0.11
N ARG A 22 5.20 -5.89 1.13
CA ARG A 22 6.61 -6.20 0.97
C ARG A 22 6.84 -7.34 -0.01
N ALA A 23 6.10 -8.44 0.13
CA ALA A 23 6.19 -9.58 -0.77
C ALA A 23 5.91 -9.17 -2.23
N TYR A 24 4.92 -8.30 -2.46
CA TYR A 24 4.62 -7.75 -3.78
C TYR A 24 5.78 -6.90 -4.33
N LEU A 25 6.28 -5.94 -3.56
CA LEU A 25 7.39 -5.08 -3.98
C LEU A 25 8.66 -5.87 -4.26
N ASP A 26 8.99 -6.86 -3.43
CA ASP A 26 10.13 -7.76 -3.65
C ASP A 26 9.98 -8.59 -4.93
N SER A 27 8.76 -9.01 -5.28
CA SER A 27 8.48 -9.71 -6.54
C SER A 27 8.70 -8.81 -7.76
N LEU A 28 8.31 -7.54 -7.67
CA LEU A 28 8.55 -6.54 -8.71
C LEU A 28 10.05 -6.29 -8.90
N HIS A 29 10.81 -6.13 -7.82
CA HIS A 29 12.26 -5.98 -7.90
C HIS A 29 12.93 -7.18 -8.56
N ARG A 30 12.55 -8.41 -8.21
CA ARG A 30 13.06 -9.62 -8.89
C ARG A 30 12.74 -9.62 -10.38
N THR A 31 11.56 -9.15 -10.77
CA THR A 31 11.20 -9.03 -12.19
C THR A 31 12.06 -7.97 -12.90
N ALA A 32 12.30 -6.83 -12.26
CA ALA A 32 13.14 -5.78 -12.82
C ALA A 32 14.59 -6.24 -13.05
N VAL A 33 15.14 -7.06 -12.13
CA VAL A 33 16.50 -7.62 -12.26
C VAL A 33 16.65 -8.50 -13.51
N LEU A 34 15.58 -9.15 -13.97
CA LEU A 34 15.59 -9.93 -15.21
C LEU A 34 15.73 -9.05 -16.47
N ASN A 35 15.60 -7.73 -16.31
CA ASN A 35 15.69 -6.73 -17.37
C ASN A 35 14.86 -7.08 -18.63
N PRO A 36 13.56 -7.39 -18.48
CA PRO A 36 12.73 -7.76 -19.63
C PRO A 36 12.53 -6.55 -20.55
N ARG A 37 12.55 -6.78 -21.85
CA ARG A 37 12.33 -5.73 -22.86
C ARG A 37 10.86 -5.35 -23.03
N LEU A 38 9.98 -6.26 -22.68
CA LEU A 38 8.53 -6.13 -22.83
C LEU A 38 7.84 -7.01 -21.78
N ALA A 39 6.80 -6.52 -21.18
CA ALA A 39 5.90 -7.34 -20.37
C ALA A 39 4.51 -7.38 -21.02
N LEU A 40 4.09 -8.59 -21.38
CA LEU A 40 2.74 -8.85 -21.86
C LEU A 40 1.79 -8.89 -20.67
N THR A 41 0.74 -8.08 -20.70
CA THR A 41 -0.23 -8.01 -19.61
C THR A 41 -1.48 -8.81 -19.92
N ALA A 42 -2.08 -9.44 -18.91
CA ALA A 42 -3.36 -10.10 -19.06
C ALA A 42 -4.53 -9.10 -19.26
N HIS A 43 -4.35 -7.87 -18.79
CA HIS A 43 -5.34 -6.80 -18.86
C HIS A 43 -4.66 -5.46 -19.12
N GLY A 44 -5.10 -4.76 -20.18
CA GLY A 44 -4.54 -3.48 -20.58
C GLY A 44 -3.42 -3.56 -21.61
N PRO A 45 -2.74 -2.45 -21.90
CA PRO A 45 -1.66 -2.42 -22.89
C PRO A 45 -0.39 -3.08 -22.36
N ASP A 46 0.40 -3.63 -23.27
CA ASP A 46 1.71 -4.15 -22.95
C ASP A 46 2.64 -3.06 -22.40
N ILE A 47 3.57 -3.46 -21.51
CA ILE A 47 4.49 -2.56 -20.85
C ILE A 47 5.83 -2.61 -21.58
N ALA A 48 6.15 -1.54 -22.31
CA ALA A 48 7.36 -1.45 -23.14
C ALA A 48 8.65 -1.27 -22.31
N ASP A 49 8.54 -0.70 -21.11
CA ASP A 49 9.64 -0.57 -20.15
C ASP A 49 9.22 -1.08 -18.77
N PRO A 50 9.36 -2.39 -18.52
CA PRO A 50 8.98 -2.97 -17.24
C PRO A 50 9.81 -2.46 -16.06
N GLY A 51 11.08 -2.10 -16.28
CA GLY A 51 11.95 -1.53 -15.24
C GLY A 51 11.42 -0.18 -14.76
N GLN A 52 11.16 0.74 -15.68
CA GLN A 52 10.57 2.03 -15.35
C GLN A 52 9.21 1.86 -14.65
N ARG A 53 8.40 0.91 -15.10
CA ARG A 53 7.09 0.65 -14.48
C ARG A 53 7.21 0.17 -13.03
N VAL A 54 8.19 -0.67 -12.72
CA VAL A 54 8.48 -1.08 -11.33
C VAL A 54 8.85 0.13 -10.49
N ASP A 55 9.71 1.01 -10.97
CA ASP A 55 10.10 2.22 -10.24
C ASP A 55 8.91 3.17 -9.98
N GLU A 56 7.99 3.28 -10.92
CA GLU A 56 6.76 4.06 -10.75
C GLU A 56 5.86 3.48 -9.65
N ILE A 57 5.71 2.16 -9.63
CA ILE A 57 4.91 1.46 -8.61
C ILE A 57 5.54 1.64 -7.23
N VAL A 58 6.85 1.43 -7.09
CA VAL A 58 7.57 1.63 -5.82
C VAL A 58 7.38 3.06 -5.31
N ARG A 59 7.62 4.06 -6.17
CA ARG A 59 7.43 5.48 -5.81
C ARG A 59 5.98 5.80 -5.41
N HIS A 60 5.00 5.16 -6.03
CA HIS A 60 3.59 5.32 -5.65
C HIS A 60 3.35 4.85 -4.21
N HIS A 61 3.85 3.67 -3.84
CA HIS A 61 3.71 3.15 -2.48
C HIS A 61 4.49 3.96 -1.45
N ASP A 62 5.70 4.42 -1.78
CA ASP A 62 6.49 5.31 -0.91
C ASP A 62 5.77 6.64 -0.66
N LYS A 63 5.20 7.24 -1.71
CA LYS A 63 4.37 8.45 -1.58
C LYS A 63 3.18 8.21 -0.66
N ARG A 64 2.51 7.07 -0.79
CA ARG A 64 1.38 6.68 0.06
C ARG A 64 1.80 6.58 1.53
N LYS A 65 2.93 5.92 1.83
CA LYS A 65 3.51 5.86 3.17
C LYS A 65 3.84 7.25 3.72
N GLY A 66 4.36 8.15 2.89
CA GLY A 66 4.61 9.54 3.26
C GLY A 66 3.34 10.27 3.69
N ILE A 67 2.23 10.11 2.96
CA ILE A 67 0.93 10.69 3.32
C ILE A 67 0.42 10.10 4.64
N ILE A 68 0.52 8.79 4.85
CA ILE A 68 0.14 8.14 6.10
C ILE A 68 0.93 8.74 7.29
N LYS A 69 2.24 8.95 7.15
CA LYS A 69 3.04 9.62 8.19
C LYS A 69 2.55 11.03 8.50
N CYS A 70 2.19 11.81 7.49
CA CYS A 70 1.60 13.14 7.68
C CYS A 70 0.26 13.08 8.44
N ILE A 71 -0.60 12.11 8.13
CA ILE A 71 -1.87 11.90 8.84
C ILE A 71 -1.61 11.56 10.32
N LEU A 72 -0.64 10.68 10.59
CA LEU A 72 -0.28 10.24 11.93
C LEU A 72 0.51 11.28 12.75
N ALA A 73 1.05 12.32 12.11
CA ALA A 73 1.68 13.44 12.81
C ALA A 73 0.71 14.20 13.71
N ASN A 74 -0.60 14.11 13.45
CA ASN A 74 -1.67 14.70 14.27
C ASN A 74 -2.15 13.77 15.40
N GLY A 75 -1.43 12.70 15.72
CA GLY A 75 -1.72 11.75 16.79
C GLY A 75 -2.18 10.38 16.30
N PRO A 76 -2.40 9.44 17.25
CA PRO A 76 -2.79 8.07 16.95
C PRO A 76 -4.14 8.00 16.22
N LYS A 77 -4.22 7.12 15.21
CA LYS A 77 -5.45 6.90 14.42
C LYS A 77 -5.70 5.43 14.14
N THR A 78 -6.96 5.07 14.03
CA THR A 78 -7.38 3.75 13.54
C THR A 78 -7.12 3.62 12.03
N CYS A 79 -7.07 2.39 11.52
CA CYS A 79 -6.98 2.15 10.08
C CYS A 79 -8.14 2.81 9.31
N GLN A 80 -9.35 2.78 9.89
CA GLN A 80 -10.54 3.42 9.30
C GLN A 80 -10.37 4.94 9.14
N GLU A 81 -9.87 5.62 10.17
CA GLU A 81 -9.64 7.08 10.12
C GLU A 81 -8.56 7.44 9.09
N ILE A 82 -7.48 6.63 9.01
CA ILE A 82 -6.42 6.82 8.03
C ILE A 82 -6.96 6.59 6.61
N THR A 83 -7.74 5.52 6.41
CA THR A 83 -8.36 5.23 5.10
C THR A 83 -9.27 6.38 4.65
N SER A 84 -10.11 6.88 5.54
CA SER A 84 -11.01 8.00 5.23
C SER A 84 -10.25 9.30 4.89
N ALA A 85 -9.09 9.52 5.49
CA ALA A 85 -8.25 10.68 5.19
C ALA A 85 -7.46 10.52 3.87
N LEU A 86 -7.15 9.28 3.47
CA LEU A 86 -6.45 8.98 2.21
C LEU A 86 -7.36 9.05 0.98
N PHE A 87 -8.62 8.64 1.15
CA PHE A 87 -9.62 8.51 0.08
C PHE A 87 -10.80 9.44 0.39
N LEU A 88 -10.62 10.72 0.01
CA LEU A 88 -11.57 11.80 0.32
C LEU A 88 -12.85 11.79 -0.52
N ASP A 89 -12.90 10.98 -1.57
CA ASP A 89 -14.03 10.95 -2.51
C ASP A 89 -15.17 10.07 -2.01
N GLU A 90 -16.38 10.38 -2.47
CA GLU A 90 -17.54 9.50 -2.30
C GLU A 90 -17.35 8.24 -3.17
N ILE A 91 -16.97 7.16 -2.49
CA ILE A 91 -16.74 5.85 -3.11
C ILE A 91 -17.77 4.83 -2.61
N SER A 92 -18.07 3.85 -3.44
CA SER A 92 -19.00 2.76 -3.10
C SER A 92 -18.51 1.93 -1.89
N LEU A 93 -19.39 1.15 -1.31
CA LEU A 93 -19.03 0.27 -0.18
C LEU A 93 -17.90 -0.70 -0.55
N LEU A 94 -17.93 -1.26 -1.77
CA LEU A 94 -16.89 -2.17 -2.26
C LEU A 94 -15.55 -1.46 -2.37
N GLU A 95 -15.52 -0.24 -2.92
CA GLU A 95 -14.30 0.56 -3.02
C GLU A 95 -13.75 0.93 -1.65
N LYS A 96 -14.62 1.21 -0.67
CA LYS A 96 -14.21 1.44 0.73
C LYS A 96 -13.53 0.22 1.34
N MET A 97 -14.05 -0.98 1.08
CA MET A 97 -13.42 -2.23 1.55
C MET A 97 -12.05 -2.45 0.89
N ILE A 98 -11.93 -2.20 -0.41
CA ILE A 98 -10.66 -2.30 -1.13
C ILE A 98 -9.65 -1.28 -0.59
N ALA A 99 -10.06 -0.03 -0.43
CA ALA A 99 -9.24 1.06 0.11
C ALA A 99 -8.77 0.78 1.55
N PHE A 100 -9.65 0.23 2.40
CA PHE A 100 -9.29 -0.19 3.76
C PHE A 100 -8.22 -1.29 3.77
N ASN A 101 -8.39 -2.33 2.95
CA ASN A 101 -7.43 -3.43 2.85
C ASN A 101 -6.07 -2.96 2.31
N GLU A 102 -6.07 -2.07 1.34
CA GLU A 102 -4.86 -1.47 0.80
C GLU A 102 -4.16 -0.60 1.86
N CYS A 103 -4.90 0.25 2.57
CA CYS A 103 -4.36 1.04 3.67
C CYS A 103 -3.75 0.13 4.74
N TYR A 104 -4.46 -0.92 5.15
CA TYR A 104 -3.98 -1.86 6.16
C TYR A 104 -2.71 -2.58 5.74
N ALA A 105 -2.55 -2.95 4.46
CA ALA A 105 -1.32 -3.54 3.94
C ALA A 105 -0.12 -2.58 4.08
N HIS A 106 -0.31 -1.27 3.84
CA HIS A 106 0.72 -0.26 4.07
C HIS A 106 1.07 -0.12 5.56
N LEU A 107 0.07 -0.15 6.45
CA LEU A 107 0.30 -0.06 7.89
C LEU A 107 1.09 -1.25 8.42
N ILE A 108 0.81 -2.46 7.96
CA ILE A 108 1.60 -3.66 8.29
C ILE A 108 3.06 -3.47 7.86
N ASP A 109 3.30 -3.04 6.62
CA ASP A 109 4.66 -2.85 6.10
C ASP A 109 5.41 -1.77 6.90
N MET A 110 4.77 -0.63 7.18
CA MET A 110 5.34 0.46 7.97
C MET A 110 5.61 0.08 9.43
N GLU A 111 4.78 -0.76 10.03
CA GLU A 111 4.99 -1.30 11.38
C GLU A 111 6.21 -2.23 11.40
N MET A 112 6.34 -3.13 10.42
CA MET A 112 7.48 -4.03 10.28
C MET A 112 8.79 -3.31 9.93
N GLU A 113 8.71 -2.20 9.17
CA GLU A 113 9.85 -1.29 8.94
C GLU A 113 10.24 -0.51 10.22
N GLY A 114 9.38 -0.49 11.24
CA GLY A 114 9.61 0.24 12.47
C GLY A 114 9.37 1.74 12.37
N SER A 115 8.70 2.23 11.32
CA SER A 115 8.36 3.66 11.16
C SER A 115 7.11 4.08 11.92
N ILE A 116 6.23 3.13 12.21
CA ILE A 116 5.04 3.30 13.06
C ILE A 116 4.95 2.15 14.06
N ARG A 117 4.09 2.29 15.03
CA ARG A 117 3.74 1.23 15.99
C ARG A 117 2.25 1.15 16.20
N ARG A 118 1.78 -0.03 16.55
CA ARG A 118 0.41 -0.31 16.97
C ARG A 118 0.26 -0.04 18.45
N ILE A 119 -0.84 0.55 18.83
CA ILE A 119 -1.26 0.74 20.23
C ILE A 119 -2.71 0.31 20.38
N GLU A 120 -3.07 -0.13 21.57
CA GLU A 120 -4.44 -0.46 21.93
C GLU A 120 -4.96 0.62 22.89
N GLU A 121 -6.03 1.31 22.49
CA GLU A 121 -6.64 2.36 23.28
C GLU A 121 -8.17 2.24 23.20
N GLN A 122 -8.84 2.16 24.36
CA GLN A 122 -10.30 2.01 24.46
C GLN A 122 -10.87 0.86 23.61
N GLN A 123 -10.19 -0.30 23.61
CA GLN A 123 -10.53 -1.47 22.81
C GLN A 123 -10.42 -1.28 21.28
N LEU A 124 -9.78 -0.21 20.84
CA LEU A 124 -9.51 0.08 19.44
C LEU A 124 -8.00 -0.06 19.16
N VAL A 125 -7.69 -0.68 18.05
CA VAL A 125 -6.32 -0.72 17.52
C VAL A 125 -6.07 0.57 16.76
N LYS A 126 -5.07 1.34 17.21
CA LYS A 126 -4.60 2.56 16.57
C LYS A 126 -3.13 2.43 16.18
N PHE A 127 -2.72 3.23 15.23
CA PHE A 127 -1.35 3.36 14.78
C PHE A 127 -0.83 4.77 15.11
N CYS A 128 0.43 4.88 15.49
CA CYS A 128 1.11 6.14 15.70
C CYS A 128 2.55 6.09 15.17
N LEU A 129 3.12 7.26 14.94
CA LEU A 129 4.54 7.34 14.59
C LEU A 129 5.38 6.73 15.72
N ARG A 130 6.48 6.09 15.35
CA ARG A 130 7.47 5.64 16.32
C ARG A 130 8.41 6.78 16.59
N ASP A 131 8.52 7.18 17.87
CA ASP A 131 9.52 8.14 18.31
C ASP A 131 10.92 7.58 18.00
N LYS A 132 11.81 8.45 17.53
CA LYS A 132 13.20 8.09 17.21
C LYS A 132 13.98 7.81 18.48
#